data_77f7aed2d5466a08fa80e4ce4040122e
#
_entry.id   77f7aed2d5466a08fa80e4ce4040122e
#
_cell.length_a   1.000
_cell.length_b   1.000
_cell.length_c   1.000
_cell.angle_alpha   90.00
_cell.angle_beta   90.00
_cell.angle_gamma   90.00
#
_symmetry.space_group_name_H-M   'P 1'
#
loop_
_entity.id
_entity.type
_entity.pdbx_description
1 polymer ?
#
loop_
_entity_poly.entity_id
_entity_poly.type
_entity_poly.pdbx_seq_one_letter_code
_entity_poly.pdbx_strand_id
1 'polypeptide(L)'
;MGGRGKSSMSGSARKMSASSVAGGPVAKMSDRQLDSQLKSVNANMEKVSDVMLKTAVGHTGYLQGTPLGNKADHDAYVKAFKEYGSLRERRDAILDEQARRTHESAIARPLEPRTFVNSYGEATTRYIETTTYKRAQKRLDKDVLRNMGY
;
A
#
# COMPACT_ATOMS: atom_id res chain seq x y z
N MET A 1 -11.52 40.25 15.51
CA MET A 1 -11.52 38.99 16.15
C MET A 1 -11.56 37.87 15.22
N GLY A 2 -11.65 37.52 14.28
CA GLY A 2 -11.79 36.32 13.53
C GLY A 2 -10.50 35.86 12.88
N GLY A 3 -10.59 35.01 12.00
CA GLY A 3 -9.55 34.71 11.00
C GLY A 3 -8.36 33.87 11.40
N ARG A 4 -8.33 33.42 12.61
CA ARG A 4 -7.16 32.68 13.02
C ARG A 4 -7.16 31.32 12.45
N GLY A 5 -7.75 30.52 12.21
CA GLY A 5 -7.62 29.15 11.76
C GLY A 5 -7.27 28.95 10.29
N LYS A 6 -7.28 30.01 9.51
CA LYS A 6 -7.14 29.87 8.06
C LYS A 6 -5.74 29.48 7.59
N SER A 7 -4.74 30.02 8.23
CA SER A 7 -3.35 29.72 7.88
C SER A 7 -2.96 28.28 8.13
N SER A 8 -3.51 27.65 9.15
CA SER A 8 -3.21 26.25 9.45
C SER A 8 -3.75 25.29 8.42
N MET A 9 -4.86 25.61 7.79
CA MET A 9 -5.45 24.75 6.75
C MET A 9 -4.61 24.71 5.48
N SER A 10 -4.13 25.84 5.03
CA SER A 10 -3.27 25.88 3.84
C SER A 10 -1.93 25.21 4.09
N GLY A 11 -1.41 25.30 5.30
CA GLY A 11 -0.17 24.62 5.66
C GLY A 11 -0.28 23.11 5.63
N SER A 12 -1.37 22.56 6.12
CA SER A 12 -1.57 21.11 6.12
C SER A 12 -1.77 20.54 4.72
N ALA A 13 -2.44 21.26 3.85
CA ALA A 13 -2.63 20.81 2.46
C ALA A 13 -1.32 20.63 1.68
N ARG A 14 -0.33 21.45 1.96
CA ARG A 14 0.97 21.36 1.28
C ARG A 14 1.83 20.21 1.74
N LYS A 15 1.57 19.68 2.89
CA LYS A 15 2.41 18.65 3.53
C LYS A 15 1.77 17.28 3.50
N MET A 16 0.78 17.06 2.68
CA MET A 16 0.19 15.74 2.55
C MET A 16 1.22 14.76 1.99
N SER A 17 1.48 13.75 2.77
CA SER A 17 2.31 12.61 2.39
C SER A 17 1.45 11.38 2.15
N ALA A 18 2.05 10.35 1.57
CA ALA A 18 1.38 9.07 1.36
C ALA A 18 0.74 8.51 2.65
N SER A 19 1.36 8.73 3.78
CA SER A 19 0.85 8.27 5.08
C SER A 19 -0.37 9.05 5.58
N SER A 20 -0.58 10.26 5.09
CA SER A 20 -1.68 11.12 5.54
C SER A 20 -2.80 11.28 4.50
N VAL A 21 -2.65 10.72 3.32
CA VAL A 21 -3.70 10.74 2.30
C VAL A 21 -4.87 9.89 2.77
N ALA A 22 -6.06 10.40 2.70
CA ALA A 22 -7.33 9.80 3.10
C ALA A 22 -7.24 8.72 4.21
N GLY A 23 -7.93 8.89 5.28
CA GLY A 23 -7.95 7.91 6.38
C GLY A 23 -6.87 8.07 7.44
N GLY A 24 -6.00 9.08 7.32
CA GLY A 24 -5.00 9.44 8.32
C GLY A 24 -3.69 8.64 8.24
N PRO A 25 -2.80 8.80 9.23
CA PRO A 25 -1.49 8.16 9.26
C PRO A 25 -1.59 6.64 9.37
N VAL A 26 -0.91 5.91 8.50
CA VAL A 26 -0.93 4.43 8.50
C VAL A 26 -0.40 3.81 9.78
N ALA A 27 0.57 4.45 10.44
CA ALA A 27 1.16 3.95 11.68
C ALA A 27 0.15 3.85 12.84
N LYS A 28 -0.92 4.65 12.81
CA LYS A 28 -1.96 4.68 13.84
C LYS A 28 -3.17 3.80 13.53
N MET A 29 -3.22 3.19 12.37
CA MET A 29 -4.32 2.34 11.96
C MET A 29 -4.19 0.94 12.54
N SER A 30 -5.34 0.32 12.85
CA SER A 30 -5.40 -1.11 13.15
C SER A 30 -5.12 -1.94 11.89
N ASP A 31 -4.77 -3.20 12.06
CA ASP A 31 -4.54 -4.11 10.92
C ASP A 31 -5.78 -4.24 10.03
N ARG A 32 -6.96 -4.28 10.64
CA ARG A 32 -8.23 -4.30 9.92
C ARG A 32 -8.47 -3.02 9.11
N GLN A 33 -8.10 -1.87 9.66
CA GLN A 33 -8.17 -0.59 8.96
C GLN A 33 -7.19 -0.55 7.78
N LEU A 34 -5.97 -1.04 7.96
CA LEU A 34 -4.98 -1.16 6.89
C LEU A 34 -5.48 -2.03 5.75
N ASP A 35 -6.06 -3.20 6.05
CA ASP A 35 -6.62 -4.10 5.04
C ASP A 35 -7.79 -3.46 4.29
N SER A 36 -8.68 -2.79 4.99
CA SER A 36 -9.81 -2.07 4.38
C SER A 36 -9.34 -0.93 3.49
N GLN A 37 -8.38 -0.15 3.96
CA GLN A 37 -7.78 0.95 3.19
C GLN A 37 -7.06 0.42 1.94
N LEU A 38 -6.34 -0.68 2.05
CA LEU A 38 -5.65 -1.29 0.92
C LEU A 38 -6.62 -1.72 -0.18
N LYS A 39 -7.73 -2.35 0.19
CA LYS A 39 -8.79 -2.72 -0.76
C LYS A 39 -9.39 -1.49 -1.45
N SER A 40 -9.68 -0.44 -0.70
CA SER A 40 -10.23 0.80 -1.23
C SER A 40 -9.25 1.49 -2.18
N VAL A 41 -7.99 1.58 -1.81
CA VAL A 41 -6.94 2.18 -2.65
C VAL A 41 -6.76 1.39 -3.95
N ASN A 42 -6.71 0.08 -3.89
CA ASN A 42 -6.58 -0.76 -5.08
C ASN A 42 -7.78 -0.60 -6.03
N ALA A 43 -9.00 -0.58 -5.50
CA ALA A 43 -10.20 -0.36 -6.31
C ALA A 43 -10.19 1.03 -6.98
N ASN A 44 -9.75 2.06 -6.28
CA ASN A 44 -9.62 3.39 -6.84
C ASN A 44 -8.51 3.48 -7.90
N MET A 45 -7.40 2.78 -7.69
CA MET A 45 -6.32 2.69 -8.70
C MET A 45 -6.81 2.05 -10.00
N GLU A 46 -7.63 1.01 -9.92
CA GLU A 46 -8.24 0.40 -11.11
C GLU A 46 -9.11 1.41 -11.88
N LYS A 47 -9.99 2.12 -11.18
CA LYS A 47 -10.85 3.14 -11.79
C LYS A 47 -10.05 4.24 -12.47
N VAL A 48 -9.01 4.72 -11.81
CA VAL A 48 -8.15 5.77 -12.36
C VAL A 48 -7.35 5.25 -13.55
N SER A 49 -6.86 4.03 -13.48
CA SER A 49 -6.17 3.36 -14.60
C SER A 49 -7.08 3.23 -15.82
N ASP A 50 -8.35 2.89 -15.62
CA ASP A 50 -9.34 2.82 -16.71
C ASP A 50 -9.54 4.19 -17.39
N VAL A 51 -9.58 5.26 -16.62
CA VAL A 51 -9.64 6.62 -17.16
C VAL A 51 -8.40 6.92 -18.00
N MET A 52 -7.22 6.58 -17.49
CA MET A 52 -5.96 6.77 -18.24
C MET A 52 -5.96 6.01 -19.55
N LEU A 53 -6.40 4.74 -19.55
CA LEU A 53 -6.48 3.93 -20.76
C LEU A 53 -7.46 4.51 -21.79
N LYS A 54 -8.63 4.96 -21.34
CA LYS A 54 -9.65 5.55 -22.22
C LYS A 54 -9.20 6.88 -22.84
N THR A 55 -8.39 7.64 -22.14
CA THR A 55 -7.97 8.97 -22.58
C THR A 55 -6.56 9.02 -23.18
N ALA A 56 -5.86 7.90 -23.20
CA ALA A 56 -4.47 7.82 -23.64
C ALA A 56 -4.25 8.28 -25.07
N VAL A 57 -5.12 7.87 -25.99
CA VAL A 57 -5.01 8.25 -27.43
C VAL A 57 -5.21 9.74 -27.61
N GLY A 58 -6.25 10.31 -27.04
CA GLY A 58 -6.52 11.75 -27.10
C GLY A 58 -5.43 12.58 -26.41
N HIS A 59 -4.91 12.11 -25.30
CA HIS A 59 -3.79 12.73 -24.61
C HIS A 59 -2.51 12.76 -25.47
N THR A 60 -2.11 11.60 -25.99
CA THR A 60 -0.91 11.50 -26.84
C THR A 60 -1.05 12.34 -28.11
N GLY A 61 -2.19 12.24 -28.75
CA GLY A 61 -2.49 13.03 -29.95
C GLY A 61 -2.46 14.54 -29.68
N TYR A 62 -2.97 14.98 -28.54
CA TYR A 62 -2.91 16.37 -28.11
C TYR A 62 -1.46 16.88 -27.96
N LEU A 63 -0.62 16.11 -27.30
CA LEU A 63 0.81 16.45 -27.14
C LEU A 63 1.57 16.51 -28.46
N GLN A 64 1.21 15.64 -29.39
CA GLN A 64 1.84 15.57 -30.72
C GLN A 64 1.22 16.51 -31.75
N GLY A 65 0.12 17.18 -31.42
CA GLY A 65 -0.58 18.06 -32.35
C GLY A 65 -1.29 17.32 -33.49
N THR A 66 -1.65 16.06 -33.31
CA THR A 66 -2.35 15.25 -34.31
C THR A 66 -3.85 15.48 -34.27
N PRO A 67 -4.60 15.14 -35.37
CA PRO A 67 -6.06 15.24 -35.38
C PRO A 67 -6.78 14.37 -34.35
N LEU A 68 -6.13 13.33 -33.84
CA LEU A 68 -6.65 12.49 -32.74
C LEU A 68 -6.55 13.17 -31.38
N GLY A 69 -5.82 14.27 -31.29
CA GLY A 69 -5.61 15.02 -30.06
C GLY A 69 -6.90 15.64 -29.54
N ASN A 70 -7.12 15.52 -28.26
CA ASN A 70 -8.28 16.05 -27.57
C ASN A 70 -7.84 16.65 -26.24
N LYS A 71 -8.07 17.96 -26.07
CA LYS A 71 -7.69 18.67 -24.86
C LYS A 71 -8.42 18.11 -23.62
N ALA A 72 -9.68 17.76 -23.74
CA ALA A 72 -10.45 17.16 -22.65
C ALA A 72 -9.83 15.83 -22.19
N ASP A 73 -9.42 15.00 -23.12
CA ASP A 73 -8.72 13.74 -22.82
C ASP A 73 -7.34 13.98 -22.21
N HIS A 74 -6.61 14.97 -22.71
CA HIS A 74 -5.33 15.37 -22.14
C HIS A 74 -5.49 15.80 -20.68
N ASP A 75 -6.43 16.69 -20.39
CA ASP A 75 -6.67 17.19 -19.04
C ASP A 75 -7.12 16.05 -18.11
N ALA A 76 -8.01 15.17 -18.57
CA ALA A 76 -8.47 14.00 -17.82
C ALA A 76 -7.33 13.01 -17.54
N TYR A 77 -6.49 12.76 -18.53
CA TYR A 77 -5.32 11.88 -18.38
C TYR A 77 -4.35 12.43 -17.34
N VAL A 78 -3.99 13.71 -17.42
CA VAL A 78 -3.05 14.36 -16.49
C VAL A 78 -3.60 14.33 -15.06
N LYS A 79 -4.89 14.59 -14.88
CA LYS A 79 -5.55 14.49 -13.58
C LYS A 79 -5.51 13.08 -13.05
N ALA A 80 -5.87 12.11 -13.86
CA ALA A 80 -5.84 10.68 -13.49
C ALA A 80 -4.43 10.20 -13.16
N PHE A 81 -3.43 10.64 -13.91
CA PHE A 81 -2.03 10.31 -13.66
C PHE A 81 -1.55 10.79 -12.28
N LYS A 82 -1.88 12.01 -11.91
CA LYS A 82 -1.55 12.56 -10.58
C LYS A 82 -2.27 11.81 -9.46
N GLU A 83 -3.55 11.51 -9.67
CA GLU A 83 -4.34 10.75 -8.70
C GLU A 83 -3.81 9.33 -8.53
N TYR A 84 -3.44 8.67 -9.62
CA TYR A 84 -2.81 7.35 -9.58
C TYR A 84 -1.50 7.37 -8.79
N GLY A 85 -0.67 8.38 -8.97
CA GLY A 85 0.56 8.56 -8.21
C GLY A 85 0.31 8.65 -6.70
N SER A 86 -0.65 9.46 -6.28
CA SER A 86 -1.02 9.61 -4.87
C SER A 86 -1.58 8.30 -4.28
N LEU A 87 -2.42 7.60 -5.02
CA LEU A 87 -2.96 6.31 -4.61
C LEU A 87 -1.87 5.24 -4.49
N ARG A 88 -0.92 5.23 -5.41
CA ARG A 88 0.24 4.33 -5.37
C ARG A 88 1.09 4.57 -4.12
N GLU A 89 1.40 5.83 -3.82
CA GLU A 89 2.14 6.18 -2.61
C GLU A 89 1.40 5.72 -1.35
N ARG A 90 0.09 5.93 -1.31
CA ARG A 90 -0.75 5.46 -0.20
C ARG A 90 -0.72 3.94 -0.06
N ARG A 91 -0.86 3.22 -1.17
CA ARG A 91 -0.77 1.76 -1.18
C ARG A 91 0.58 1.28 -0.63
N ASP A 92 1.65 1.86 -1.12
CA ASP A 92 3.01 1.47 -0.73
C ASP A 92 3.24 1.74 0.77
N ALA A 93 2.75 2.86 1.30
CA ALA A 93 2.82 3.16 2.73
C ALA A 93 2.05 2.12 3.59
N ILE A 94 0.89 1.69 3.14
CA ILE A 94 0.11 0.64 3.83
C ILE A 94 0.84 -0.69 3.81
N LEU A 95 1.36 -1.09 2.66
CA LEU A 95 2.11 -2.34 2.50
C LEU A 95 3.38 -2.35 3.35
N ASP A 96 4.11 -1.24 3.39
CA ASP A 96 5.32 -1.10 4.21
C ASP A 96 5.00 -1.21 5.70
N GLU A 97 3.92 -0.58 6.16
CA GLU A 97 3.49 -0.68 7.55
C GLU A 97 3.06 -2.11 7.92
N GLN A 98 2.33 -2.77 7.04
CA GLN A 98 1.95 -4.17 7.26
C GLN A 98 3.19 -5.09 7.31
N ALA A 99 4.16 -4.87 6.44
CA ALA A 99 5.41 -5.63 6.43
C ALA A 99 6.21 -5.38 7.72
N ARG A 100 6.32 -4.12 8.15
CA ARG A 100 7.00 -3.75 9.39
C ARG A 100 6.40 -4.47 10.60
N ARG A 101 5.08 -4.41 10.76
CA ARG A 101 4.38 -5.07 11.88
C ARG A 101 4.56 -6.58 11.87
N THR A 102 4.50 -7.19 10.70
CA THR A 102 4.70 -8.63 10.55
C THR A 102 6.12 -9.02 10.91
N HIS A 103 7.11 -8.24 10.48
CA HIS A 103 8.51 -8.48 10.78
C HIS A 103 8.81 -8.33 12.28
N GLU A 104 8.32 -7.27 12.91
CA GLU A 104 8.47 -7.05 14.35
C GLU A 104 7.85 -8.20 15.17
N SER A 105 6.65 -8.64 14.79
CA SER A 105 5.99 -9.77 15.46
C SER A 105 6.77 -11.08 15.29
N ALA A 106 7.38 -11.28 14.14
CA ALA A 106 8.18 -12.46 13.85
C ALA A 106 9.48 -12.48 14.66
N ILE A 107 10.18 -11.35 14.74
CA ILE A 107 11.42 -11.22 15.53
C ILE A 107 11.14 -11.45 17.02
N ALA A 108 10.00 -10.97 17.52
CA ALA A 108 9.66 -11.11 18.93
C ALA A 108 9.52 -12.57 19.36
N ARG A 109 9.04 -13.46 18.48
CA ARG A 109 8.85 -14.91 18.78
C ARG A 109 9.10 -15.77 17.55
N PRO A 110 10.35 -15.93 17.12
CA PRO A 110 10.65 -16.71 15.92
C PRO A 110 10.46 -18.21 16.12
N LEU A 111 10.69 -18.69 17.32
CA LEU A 111 10.61 -20.10 17.70
C LEU A 111 9.73 -20.29 18.91
N GLU A 112 8.98 -21.36 18.94
CA GLU A 112 8.20 -21.80 20.10
C GLU A 112 8.54 -23.25 20.44
N PRO A 113 8.61 -23.61 21.74
CA PRO A 113 8.81 -25.00 22.14
C PRO A 113 7.53 -25.80 21.92
N ARG A 114 7.65 -26.95 21.29
CA ARG A 114 6.55 -27.95 21.20
C ARG A 114 7.05 -29.28 21.64
N THR A 115 6.22 -29.93 22.44
CA THR A 115 6.49 -31.28 22.93
C THR A 115 5.82 -32.29 22.00
N PHE A 116 6.62 -33.21 21.51
CA PHE A 116 6.18 -34.34 20.70
C PHE A 116 6.34 -35.61 21.51
N VAL A 117 5.33 -36.45 21.49
CA VAL A 117 5.37 -37.77 22.14
C VAL A 117 5.49 -38.80 21.04
N ASN A 118 6.51 -39.66 21.13
CA ASN A 118 6.70 -40.75 20.17
C ASN A 118 5.75 -41.94 20.50
N SER A 119 5.78 -42.95 19.63
CA SER A 119 4.95 -44.17 19.82
C SER A 119 5.27 -44.97 21.08
N TYR A 120 6.42 -44.71 21.71
CA TYR A 120 6.84 -45.35 22.96
C TYR A 120 6.50 -44.52 24.20
N GLY A 121 5.81 -43.39 24.05
CA GLY A 121 5.43 -42.50 25.15
C GLY A 121 6.54 -41.55 25.61
N GLU A 122 7.66 -41.48 24.91
CA GLU A 122 8.75 -40.58 25.25
C GLU A 122 8.46 -39.16 24.72
N ALA A 123 8.56 -38.19 25.62
CA ALA A 123 8.35 -36.77 25.29
C ALA A 123 9.66 -36.11 24.88
N THR A 124 9.65 -35.47 23.73
CA THR A 124 10.78 -34.68 23.22
C THR A 124 10.32 -33.28 22.92
N THR A 125 10.99 -32.28 23.50
CA THR A 125 10.71 -30.85 23.20
C THR A 125 11.58 -30.41 22.05
N ARG A 126 10.94 -29.88 21.01
CA ARG A 126 11.63 -29.27 19.84
C ARG A 126 11.18 -27.83 19.71
N TYR A 127 12.11 -26.98 19.28
CA TYR A 127 11.80 -25.60 18.93
C TYR A 127 11.43 -25.54 17.46
N ILE A 128 10.22 -25.09 17.16
CA ILE A 128 9.73 -24.94 15.80
C ILE A 128 9.42 -23.49 15.50
N GLU A 129 9.53 -23.14 14.23
CA GLU A 129 9.18 -21.79 13.78
C GLU A 129 7.70 -21.50 14.02
N THR A 130 7.42 -20.34 14.64
CA THR A 130 6.04 -19.91 14.84
C THR A 130 5.33 -19.67 13.51
N THR A 131 4.03 -19.83 13.49
CA THR A 131 3.21 -19.52 12.30
C THR A 131 3.38 -18.07 11.87
N THR A 132 3.54 -17.17 12.83
CA THR A 132 3.79 -15.74 12.55
C THR A 132 5.12 -15.54 11.83
N TYR A 133 6.17 -16.19 12.29
CA TYR A 133 7.49 -16.13 11.67
C TYR A 133 7.47 -16.69 10.23
N LYS A 134 6.86 -17.84 10.02
CA LYS A 134 6.70 -18.44 8.69
C LYS A 134 5.94 -17.55 7.73
N ARG A 135 4.88 -16.89 8.21
CA ARG A 135 4.11 -15.93 7.41
C ARG A 135 4.92 -14.69 7.06
N ALA A 136 5.72 -14.19 8.01
CA ALA A 136 6.60 -13.05 7.78
C ALA A 136 7.65 -13.38 6.73
N GLN A 137 8.32 -14.51 6.82
CA GLN A 137 9.28 -14.95 5.81
C GLN A 137 8.64 -15.08 4.43
N LYS A 138 7.49 -15.72 4.34
CA LYS A 138 6.76 -15.86 3.07
C LYS A 138 6.38 -14.51 2.44
N ARG A 139 6.06 -13.51 3.25
CA ARG A 139 5.79 -12.14 2.76
C ARG A 139 7.05 -11.47 2.26
N LEU A 140 8.15 -11.56 3.00
CA LEU A 140 9.45 -11.03 2.58
C LEU A 140 9.90 -11.62 1.25
N ASP A 141 9.80 -12.94 1.10
CA ASP A 141 10.14 -13.62 -0.15
C ASP A 141 9.28 -13.13 -1.32
N LYS A 142 7.98 -12.96 -1.08
CA LYS A 142 7.06 -12.43 -2.08
C LYS A 142 7.37 -10.99 -2.47
N ASP A 143 7.73 -10.17 -1.49
CA ASP A 143 8.09 -8.76 -1.73
C ASP A 143 9.41 -8.65 -2.47
N VAL A 144 10.39 -9.49 -2.14
CA VAL A 144 11.65 -9.59 -2.88
C VAL A 144 11.39 -9.98 -4.34
N LEU A 145 10.59 -11.02 -4.59
CA LEU A 145 10.25 -11.45 -5.94
C LEU A 145 9.55 -10.33 -6.72
N ARG A 146 8.60 -9.67 -6.11
CA ARG A 146 7.88 -8.54 -6.73
C ARG A 146 8.83 -7.41 -7.10
N ASN A 147 9.77 -7.08 -6.22
CA ASN A 147 10.78 -6.03 -6.48
C ASN A 147 11.77 -6.42 -7.56
N MET A 148 11.98 -7.72 -7.79
CA MET A 148 12.78 -8.25 -8.87
C MET A 148 12.03 -8.35 -10.20
N GLY A 149 10.74 -8.02 -10.23
CA GLY A 149 9.93 -8.03 -11.46
C GLY A 149 9.24 -9.37 -11.77
N TYR A 150 9.09 -10.24 -10.77
CA TYR A 150 8.35 -11.51 -10.90
C TYR A 150 6.92 -11.41 -10.37
#